data_2bb7f6b57ae565f73b1f6e2e14426f09
#
_entry.id   2bb7f6b57ae565f73b1f6e2e14426f09
#
_cell.length_a   1.000
_cell.length_b   1.000
_cell.length_c   1.000
_cell.angle_alpha   90.00
_cell.angle_beta   90.00
_cell.angle_gamma   90.00
#
_symmetry.space_group_name_H-M   'P 1'
#
loop_
_entity.id
_entity.type
_entity.pdbx_description
1 polymer ?
#
loop_
_entity_poly.entity_id
_entity_poly.type
_entity_poly.pdbx_seq_one_letter_code
_entity_poly.pdbx_strand_id
1 'polypeptide(L)'
;MNKKVIALAIAALTSFSGVMAQRVTDRLDRGLVAVKTTGGVYCSWRIQADEYYDVKYNLYRDGTKVNAEPLNVSNYTDASGSQGSTYTVKAVVNGVEQEASKAASVLANNYKSITIKHDASLKSTYIPNDACCADVDG
;
A
#
# COMPACT_ATOMS: atom_id res chain seq x y z
N MET A 1 -19.88 -51.58 7.09
CA MET A 1 -19.63 -50.24 7.64
C MET A 1 -20.95 -49.71 8.15
N ASN A 2 -21.04 -49.34 9.43
CA ASN A 2 -22.29 -49.06 10.12
C ASN A 2 -22.91 -47.70 9.65
N LYS A 3 -24.17 -47.67 9.20
CA LYS A 3 -24.86 -46.44 8.69
C LYS A 3 -24.73 -45.23 9.62
N LYS A 4 -24.65 -45.48 10.93
CA LYS A 4 -24.46 -44.44 11.98
C LYS A 4 -23.05 -43.81 11.90
N VAL A 5 -22.02 -44.57 11.53
CA VAL A 5 -20.65 -44.06 11.38
C VAL A 5 -20.50 -43.21 10.15
N ILE A 6 -21.20 -43.56 9.04
CA ILE A 6 -21.24 -42.77 7.83
C ILE A 6 -21.95 -41.42 8.06
N ALA A 7 -23.06 -41.42 8.77
CA ALA A 7 -23.78 -40.20 9.11
C ALA A 7 -22.95 -39.25 9.99
N LEU A 8 -22.18 -39.77 10.95
CA LEU A 8 -21.29 -38.97 11.79
C LEU A 8 -20.11 -38.39 10.99
N ALA A 9 -19.55 -39.16 10.05
CA ALA A 9 -18.47 -38.66 9.18
C ALA A 9 -18.94 -37.55 8.23
N ILE A 10 -20.18 -37.65 7.70
CA ILE A 10 -20.75 -36.60 6.83
C ILE A 10 -21.05 -35.33 7.65
N ALA A 11 -21.55 -35.46 8.89
CA ALA A 11 -21.78 -34.32 9.76
C ALA A 11 -20.47 -33.61 10.16
N ALA A 12 -19.36 -34.34 10.34
CA ALA A 12 -18.06 -33.77 10.63
C ALA A 12 -17.44 -33.03 9.42
N LEU A 13 -17.72 -33.48 8.17
CA LEU A 13 -17.25 -32.78 6.98
C LEU A 13 -18.03 -31.49 6.70
N THR A 14 -19.29 -31.38 7.11
CA THR A 14 -20.10 -30.15 6.91
C THR A 14 -19.81 -29.08 7.93
N SER A 15 -19.22 -29.41 9.08
CA SER A 15 -18.87 -28.43 10.11
C SER A 15 -17.58 -27.65 9.79
N PHE A 16 -16.85 -27.99 8.72
CA PHE A 16 -15.63 -27.30 8.28
C PHE A 16 -15.88 -26.18 7.25
N SER A 17 -17.13 -25.94 6.90
CA SER A 17 -17.49 -24.71 6.18
C SER A 17 -17.59 -23.56 7.20
N GLY A 18 -16.51 -23.32 7.93
CA GLY A 18 -16.30 -22.03 8.57
C GLY A 18 -16.34 -21.01 7.44
N VAL A 19 -17.44 -20.31 7.32
CA VAL A 19 -17.50 -19.06 6.54
C VAL A 19 -16.47 -18.17 7.19
N MET A 20 -15.25 -18.25 6.69
CA MET A 20 -14.30 -17.17 6.82
C MET A 20 -15.00 -16.01 6.10
N ALA A 21 -15.78 -15.25 6.84
CA ALA A 21 -16.12 -13.88 6.48
C ALA A 21 -14.79 -13.12 6.52
N GLN A 22 -13.90 -13.49 5.63
CA GLN A 22 -12.71 -12.74 5.37
C GLN A 22 -13.24 -11.42 4.82
N ARG A 23 -13.18 -10.39 5.63
CA ARG A 23 -13.28 -9.04 5.12
C ARG A 23 -12.37 -9.03 3.90
N VAL A 24 -12.95 -8.84 2.73
CA VAL A 24 -12.18 -8.52 1.54
C VAL A 24 -11.62 -7.14 1.84
N THR A 25 -10.49 -7.12 2.56
CA THR A 25 -9.69 -5.91 2.65
C THR A 25 -9.02 -5.83 1.31
N ASP A 26 -9.36 -4.80 0.56
CA ASP A 26 -8.66 -4.47 -0.66
C ASP A 26 -7.17 -4.57 -0.36
N ARG A 27 -6.45 -5.31 -1.19
CA ARG A 27 -4.99 -5.37 -1.10
C ARG A 27 -4.44 -4.03 -1.59
N LEU A 28 -4.63 -3.01 -0.76
CA LEU A 28 -4.09 -1.69 -1.02
C LEU A 28 -2.57 -1.79 -1.09
N ASP A 29 -2.01 -1.24 -2.14
CA ASP A 29 -0.57 -1.01 -2.20
C ASP A 29 -0.15 -0.05 -1.08
N ARG A 30 1.13 -0.07 -0.71
CA ARG A 30 1.72 0.80 0.32
C ARG A 30 1.52 2.30 0.05
N GLY A 31 1.10 2.68 -1.16
CA GLY A 31 0.95 4.07 -1.55
C GLY A 31 2.23 4.87 -1.32
N LEU A 32 3.38 4.27 -1.64
CA LEU A 32 4.68 4.93 -1.52
C LEU A 32 4.72 6.20 -2.37
N VAL A 33 5.09 7.29 -1.76
CA VAL A 33 5.30 8.60 -2.39
C VAL A 33 6.74 9.03 -2.15
N ALA A 34 7.39 9.53 -3.18
CA ALA A 34 8.73 10.07 -3.12
C ALA A 34 8.73 11.53 -3.64
N VAL A 35 9.22 12.46 -2.83
CA VAL A 35 9.21 13.90 -3.13
C VAL A 35 10.60 14.48 -2.98
N LYS A 36 11.04 15.27 -3.96
CA LYS A 36 12.32 15.98 -3.87
C LYS A 36 12.24 17.10 -2.84
N THR A 37 13.21 17.13 -1.93
CA THR A 37 13.39 18.17 -0.91
C THR A 37 14.81 18.74 -0.97
N THR A 38 15.09 19.77 -0.20
CA THR A 38 16.45 20.33 -0.04
C THR A 38 17.41 19.33 0.60
N GLY A 39 16.90 18.41 1.42
CA GLY A 39 17.71 17.38 2.12
C GLY A 39 17.86 16.06 1.36
N GLY A 40 17.36 15.96 0.12
CA GLY A 40 17.37 14.72 -0.65
C GLY A 40 15.98 14.35 -1.16
N VAL A 41 15.61 13.07 -1.11
CA VAL A 41 14.27 12.59 -1.45
C VAL A 41 13.57 12.10 -0.19
N TYR A 42 12.46 12.73 0.15
CA TYR A 42 11.57 12.29 1.23
C TYR A 42 10.63 11.24 0.68
N CYS A 43 10.62 10.07 1.31
CA CYS A 43 9.74 8.96 1.02
C CYS A 43 8.75 8.75 2.17
N SER A 44 7.48 8.47 1.86
CA SER A 44 6.46 8.13 2.84
C SER A 44 5.55 7.04 2.29
N TRP A 45 5.06 6.16 3.16
CA TRP A 45 4.19 5.03 2.79
C TRP A 45 3.16 4.76 3.88
N ARG A 46 2.20 3.88 3.58
CA ARG A 46 1.15 3.49 4.51
C ARG A 46 1.59 2.31 5.38
N ILE A 47 1.20 2.35 6.64
CA ILE A 47 1.11 1.19 7.51
C ILE A 47 -0.23 0.53 7.22
N GLN A 48 -0.25 -0.78 6.96
CA GLN A 48 -1.49 -1.49 6.68
C GLN A 48 -2.17 -1.91 7.99
N ALA A 49 -3.51 -1.98 7.96
CA ALA A 49 -4.30 -2.22 9.17
C ALA A 49 -4.12 -3.62 9.78
N ASP A 50 -3.61 -4.57 9.00
CA ASP A 50 -3.32 -5.95 9.40
C ASP A 50 -1.87 -6.13 9.91
N GLU A 51 -1.08 -5.06 9.89
CA GLU A 51 0.30 -5.09 10.40
C GLU A 51 0.34 -4.91 11.91
N TYR A 52 1.17 -5.72 12.57
CA TYR A 52 1.41 -5.62 14.00
C TYR A 52 2.32 -4.43 14.33
N TYR A 53 2.31 -3.98 15.59
CA TYR A 53 3.10 -2.84 16.08
C TYR A 53 4.61 -2.97 15.91
N ASP A 54 5.13 -4.16 15.69
CA ASP A 54 6.54 -4.46 15.53
C ASP A 54 6.99 -4.56 14.07
N VAL A 55 6.11 -4.29 13.11
CA VAL A 55 6.49 -4.24 11.71
C VAL A 55 7.54 -3.15 11.48
N LYS A 56 8.56 -3.48 10.72
CA LYS A 56 9.62 -2.57 10.30
C LYS A 56 9.65 -2.47 8.77
N TYR A 57 10.46 -1.58 8.25
CA TYR A 57 10.50 -1.33 6.80
C TYR A 57 11.93 -1.21 6.29
N ASN A 58 12.16 -1.73 5.09
CA ASN A 58 13.35 -1.48 4.31
C ASN A 58 12.96 -0.70 3.04
N LEU A 59 13.59 0.46 2.86
CA LEU A 59 13.42 1.30 1.67
C LEU A 59 14.53 0.99 0.67
N TYR A 60 14.18 0.92 -0.59
CA TYR A 60 15.08 0.65 -1.69
C TYR A 60 15.03 1.79 -2.71
N ARG A 61 16.19 2.23 -3.16
CA ARG A 61 16.37 3.14 -4.29
C ARG A 61 17.02 2.37 -5.43
N ASP A 62 16.38 2.35 -6.58
CA ASP A 62 16.91 1.69 -7.79
C ASP A 62 17.37 0.24 -7.52
N GLY A 63 16.62 -0.49 -6.68
CA GLY A 63 16.91 -1.85 -6.25
C GLY A 63 17.93 -1.99 -5.11
N THR A 64 18.56 -0.91 -4.66
CA THR A 64 19.53 -0.92 -3.56
C THR A 64 18.91 -0.42 -2.27
N LYS A 65 19.07 -1.18 -1.17
CA LYS A 65 18.58 -0.78 0.17
C LYS A 65 19.30 0.48 0.64
N VAL A 66 18.55 1.50 1.10
CA VAL A 66 19.11 2.80 1.51
C VAL A 66 19.22 2.98 3.02
N ASN A 67 18.45 2.26 3.82
CA ASN A 67 18.55 2.28 5.27
C ASN A 67 19.44 1.14 5.78
N ALA A 68 20.32 1.44 6.73
CA ALA A 68 21.20 0.43 7.33
C ALA A 68 20.39 -0.59 8.14
N GLU A 69 19.59 -0.10 9.10
CA GLU A 69 18.73 -0.91 9.95
C GLU A 69 17.26 -0.76 9.54
N PRO A 70 16.42 -1.80 9.73
CA PRO A 70 15.00 -1.72 9.43
C PRO A 70 14.32 -0.59 10.21
N LEU A 71 13.56 0.26 9.50
CA LEU A 71 12.89 1.45 10.04
C LEU A 71 11.63 1.05 10.81
N ASN A 72 11.40 1.67 11.95
CA ASN A 72 10.17 1.53 12.74
C ASN A 72 9.16 2.67 12.48
N VAL A 73 9.37 3.43 11.43
CA VAL A 73 8.53 4.54 10.98
C VAL A 73 8.17 4.35 9.51
N SER A 74 7.10 5.00 9.07
CA SER A 74 6.58 4.91 7.69
C SER A 74 7.09 6.01 6.76
N ASN A 75 8.26 6.56 7.06
CA ASN A 75 8.90 7.58 6.23
C ASN A 75 10.42 7.51 6.36
N TYR A 76 11.10 8.10 5.38
CA TYR A 76 12.57 8.20 5.37
C TYR A 76 13.02 9.30 4.41
N THR A 77 14.09 10.01 4.77
CA THR A 77 14.74 10.96 3.84
C THR A 77 16.06 10.37 3.34
N ASP A 78 16.09 10.06 2.06
CA ASP A 78 17.30 9.60 1.39
C ASP A 78 18.10 10.79 0.89
N ALA A 79 19.15 11.15 1.62
CA ALA A 79 20.03 12.28 1.30
C ALA A 79 20.72 12.15 -0.08
N SER A 80 20.95 10.93 -0.55
CA SER A 80 21.58 10.65 -1.84
C SER A 80 20.58 10.49 -2.98
N GLY A 81 19.28 10.60 -2.71
CA GLY A 81 18.22 10.46 -3.70
C GLY A 81 18.19 11.63 -4.70
N SER A 82 17.80 11.34 -5.93
CA SER A 82 17.71 12.30 -7.03
C SER A 82 16.33 12.26 -7.70
N GLN A 83 16.06 13.25 -8.56
CA GLN A 83 14.79 13.33 -9.31
C GLN A 83 14.55 12.10 -10.22
N GLY A 84 15.61 11.45 -10.70
CA GLY A 84 15.52 10.27 -11.56
C GLY A 84 15.41 8.94 -10.81
N SER A 85 15.48 8.97 -9.47
CA SER A 85 15.45 7.75 -8.67
C SER A 85 14.06 7.13 -8.61
N THR A 86 14.02 5.81 -8.45
CA THR A 86 12.80 5.02 -8.26
C THR A 86 12.88 4.29 -6.93
N TYR A 87 11.80 4.33 -6.17
CA TYR A 87 11.75 3.75 -4.82
C TYR A 87 10.75 2.62 -4.71
N THR A 88 11.09 1.64 -3.88
CA THR A 88 10.18 0.61 -3.39
C THR A 88 10.38 0.43 -1.89
N VAL A 89 9.37 -0.02 -1.18
CA VAL A 89 9.44 -0.33 0.24
C VAL A 89 8.99 -1.77 0.49
N LYS A 90 9.67 -2.45 1.40
CA LYS A 90 9.29 -3.78 1.88
C LYS A 90 9.04 -3.74 3.37
N ALA A 91 7.95 -4.34 3.82
CA ALA A 91 7.75 -4.62 5.23
C ALA A 91 8.72 -5.72 5.69
N VAL A 92 9.13 -5.64 6.94
CA VAL A 92 9.92 -6.68 7.62
C VAL A 92 9.10 -7.16 8.81
N VAL A 93 8.61 -8.38 8.72
CA VAL A 93 7.79 -9.04 9.74
C VAL A 93 8.60 -10.20 10.32
N ASN A 94 8.79 -10.20 11.64
CA ASN A 94 9.61 -11.22 12.33
C ASN A 94 11.01 -11.39 11.70
N GLY A 95 11.62 -10.29 11.24
CA GLY A 95 12.94 -10.31 10.60
C GLY A 95 12.95 -10.75 9.13
N VAL A 96 11.80 -11.07 8.54
CA VAL A 96 11.67 -11.53 7.14
C VAL A 96 11.07 -10.42 6.28
N GLU A 97 11.76 -10.03 5.20
CA GLU A 97 11.22 -9.11 4.21
C GLU A 97 10.04 -9.71 3.46
N GLN A 98 9.00 -8.90 3.32
CA GLN A 98 7.81 -9.23 2.55
C GLN A 98 7.93 -8.72 1.10
N GLU A 99 6.87 -8.92 0.32
CA GLU A 99 6.79 -8.42 -1.05
C GLU A 99 7.00 -6.89 -1.12
N ALA A 100 7.66 -6.45 -2.19
CA ALA A 100 7.90 -5.03 -2.41
C ALA A 100 6.61 -4.31 -2.84
N SER A 101 6.48 -3.06 -2.41
CA SER A 101 5.45 -2.16 -2.93
C SER A 101 5.57 -1.95 -4.43
N LYS A 102 4.55 -1.38 -5.06
CA LYS A 102 4.71 -0.77 -6.38
C LYS A 102 5.82 0.27 -6.35
N ALA A 103 6.52 0.40 -7.47
CA ALA A 103 7.59 1.38 -7.61
C ALA A 103 7.03 2.81 -7.68
N ALA A 104 7.66 3.73 -6.95
CA ALA A 104 7.34 5.15 -6.95
C ALA A 104 8.48 5.96 -7.55
N SER A 105 8.19 6.72 -8.60
CA SER A 105 9.10 7.74 -9.13
C SER A 105 9.05 9.00 -8.27
N VAL A 106 10.14 9.74 -8.22
CA VAL A 106 10.20 11.02 -7.49
C VAL A 106 9.32 12.06 -8.18
N LEU A 107 8.39 12.66 -7.43
CA LEU A 107 7.56 13.74 -7.95
C LEU A 107 8.40 14.97 -8.28
N ALA A 108 8.18 15.54 -9.47
CA ALA A 108 8.89 16.74 -9.92
C ALA A 108 8.57 17.97 -9.06
N ASN A 109 7.35 18.01 -8.52
CA ASN A 109 6.84 19.07 -7.63
C ASN A 109 6.33 18.44 -6.33
N ASN A 110 6.05 19.27 -5.32
CA ASN A 110 5.45 18.84 -4.06
C ASN A 110 3.96 18.45 -4.19
N TYR A 111 3.46 18.38 -5.41
CA TYR A 111 2.08 18.02 -5.73
C TYR A 111 2.02 17.19 -7.02
N LYS A 112 0.95 16.44 -7.15
CA LYS A 112 0.57 15.76 -8.40
C LYS A 112 -0.61 16.51 -9.00
N SER A 113 -0.45 17.02 -10.22
CA SER A 113 -1.55 17.63 -10.97
C SER A 113 -2.46 16.55 -11.53
N ILE A 114 -3.76 16.66 -11.28
CA ILE A 114 -4.79 15.78 -11.83
C ILE A 114 -5.66 16.63 -12.75
N THR A 115 -5.70 16.27 -14.03
CA THR A 115 -6.56 16.97 -15.00
C THR A 115 -7.99 16.51 -14.82
N ILE A 116 -8.86 17.45 -14.45
CA ILE A 116 -10.30 17.21 -14.36
C ILE A 116 -10.89 17.33 -15.77
N LYS A 117 -11.52 16.27 -16.23
CA LYS A 117 -12.30 16.27 -17.47
C LYS A 117 -13.72 16.69 -17.14
N HIS A 118 -14.12 17.84 -17.60
CA HIS A 118 -15.49 18.32 -17.52
C HIS A 118 -15.94 18.91 -18.86
N ASP A 119 -17.23 19.05 -19.07
CA ASP A 119 -17.77 19.70 -20.25
C ASP A 119 -17.32 21.17 -20.32
N ALA A 120 -16.73 21.55 -21.45
CA ALA A 120 -16.22 22.90 -21.65
C ALA A 120 -17.33 23.97 -21.58
N SER A 121 -18.58 23.64 -21.90
CA SER A 121 -19.74 24.51 -21.78
C SER A 121 -20.07 24.92 -20.34
N LEU A 122 -19.66 24.10 -19.36
CA LEU A 122 -19.93 24.30 -17.94
C LEU A 122 -18.86 25.12 -17.22
N LYS A 123 -17.76 25.46 -17.89
CA LYS A 123 -16.60 26.17 -17.28
C LYS A 123 -16.97 27.50 -16.62
N SER A 124 -17.95 28.19 -17.15
CA SER A 124 -18.40 29.50 -16.59
C SER A 124 -19.41 29.35 -15.46
N THR A 125 -20.01 28.16 -15.30
CA THR A 125 -21.11 27.93 -14.36
C THR A 125 -20.66 27.09 -13.16
N TYR A 126 -19.71 26.17 -13.35
CA TYR A 126 -19.24 25.27 -12.32
C TYR A 126 -17.73 25.41 -12.11
N ILE A 127 -17.36 25.69 -10.88
CA ILE A 127 -15.97 25.67 -10.40
C ILE A 127 -15.84 24.45 -9.48
N PRO A 128 -14.87 23.55 -9.70
CA PRO A 128 -14.60 22.45 -8.75
C PRO A 128 -14.29 23.04 -7.38
N ASN A 129 -15.10 22.70 -6.37
CA ASN A 129 -14.97 23.27 -5.03
C ASN A 129 -14.46 22.26 -4.03
N ASP A 130 -14.74 20.99 -4.24
CA ASP A 130 -14.33 19.91 -3.33
C ASP A 130 -14.04 18.63 -4.10
N ALA A 131 -13.22 17.77 -3.52
CA ALA A 131 -12.89 16.46 -4.08
C ALA A 131 -12.73 15.43 -2.96
N CYS A 132 -13.31 14.25 -3.15
CA CYS A 132 -13.07 13.10 -2.31
C CYS A 132 -12.49 11.97 -3.15
N CYS A 133 -11.65 11.13 -2.51
CA CYS A 133 -11.15 9.91 -3.11
C CYS A 133 -12.04 8.77 -2.66
N ALA A 134 -12.60 8.02 -3.61
CA ALA A 134 -13.34 6.81 -3.36
C ALA A 134 -12.94 5.75 -4.38
N ASP A 135 -12.90 4.50 -3.93
CA ASP A 135 -12.86 3.36 -4.82
C ASP A 135 -14.31 3.04 -5.20
N VAL A 136 -14.65 3.20 -6.49
CA VAL A 136 -16.01 3.05 -6.99
C VAL A 136 -16.24 1.79 -7.82
N ASP A 137 -15.18 1.05 -8.08
CA ASP A 137 -15.18 -0.17 -8.89
C ASP A 137 -14.71 -1.43 -8.12
N GLY A 138 -14.39 -1.29 -6.82
CA GLY A 138 -14.18 -2.39 -5.88
C GLY A 138 -12.85 -3.10 -6.04
#